data_ab86c46cf5d9e699da8bc8d81eb27188
#
_entry.id   ab86c46cf5d9e699da8bc8d81eb27188
#
_cell.length_a   1.000
_cell.length_b   1.000
_cell.length_c   1.000
_cell.angle_alpha   90.00
_cell.angle_beta   90.00
_cell.angle_gamma   90.00
#
_symmetry.space_group_name_H-M   'P 1'
#
loop_
_entity.id
_entity.type
_entity.pdbx_description
1 polymer ?
#
loop_
_entity_poly.entity_id
_entity_poly.type
_entity_poly.pdbx_seq_one_letter_code
_entity_poly.pdbx_strand_id
1 'polypeptide(L)' 'AIIETEQAILKFLEEKSMTAEEILSKVADINGIPMKIGQYALISCTIRSFLSYLEECGKIEFFFKNNFMLWRRKR' A
#
# COMPACT_ATOMS: atom_id res chain seq x y z
N ALA A 1 5.07 13.52 -2.95
CA ALA A 1 5.79 13.60 -1.69
C ALA A 1 5.51 12.38 -0.82
N ILE A 2 6.42 12.09 0.09
CA ILE A 2 6.34 10.92 0.97
C ILE A 2 5.06 10.97 1.83
N ILE A 3 4.74 12.13 2.37
CA ILE A 3 3.57 12.30 3.24
C ILE A 3 2.27 12.04 2.47
N GLU A 4 2.22 12.48 1.22
CA GLU A 4 1.02 12.27 0.40
C GLU A 4 0.78 10.79 0.11
N THR A 5 1.85 10.04 -0.17
CA THR A 5 1.74 8.61 -0.42
C THR A 5 1.28 7.87 0.83
N GLU A 6 1.86 8.22 1.99
CA GLU A 6 1.46 7.64 3.26
C GLU A 6 -0.01 7.87 3.54
N GLN A 7 -0.47 9.10 3.38
CA GLN A 7 -1.87 9.44 3.64
C GLN A 7 -2.81 8.77 2.65
N ALA A 8 -2.40 8.63 1.39
CA ALA A 8 -3.18 7.93 0.40
C ALA A 8 -3.37 6.46 0.78
N ILE A 9 -2.31 5.81 1.23
CA ILE A 9 -2.38 4.42 1.67
C ILE A 9 -3.34 4.28 2.85
N LEU A 10 -3.20 5.15 3.85
CA LEU A 10 -4.08 5.11 5.01
C LEU A 10 -5.54 5.31 4.63
N LYS A 11 -5.80 6.22 3.71
CA LYS A 11 -7.16 6.47 3.24
C LYS A 11 -7.75 5.27 2.52
N PHE A 12 -6.97 4.63 1.65
CA PHE A 12 -7.42 3.43 0.94
C PHE A 12 -7.79 2.32 1.94
N LEU A 13 -6.96 2.14 2.95
CA LEU A 13 -7.18 1.09 3.94
C LEU A 13 -8.30 1.40 4.93
N GLU A 14 -8.68 2.66 5.06
CA GLU A 14 -9.88 3.02 5.82
C GLU A 14 -11.15 2.54 5.13
N GLU A 15 -11.15 2.56 3.80
CA GLU A 15 -12.31 2.16 3.03
C GLU A 15 -12.48 0.65 2.99
N LYS A 16 -11.40 -0.08 2.78
CA LYS A 16 -11.43 -1.55 2.76
C LYS A 16 -10.03 -2.12 2.91
N SER A 17 -9.95 -3.39 3.30
CA SER A 17 -8.69 -4.12 3.34
C SER A 17 -8.21 -4.40 1.93
N MET A 18 -6.90 -4.33 1.72
CA MET A 18 -6.29 -4.50 0.40
C MET A 18 -5.00 -5.30 0.49
N THR A 19 -4.66 -5.98 -0.61
CA THR A 19 -3.34 -6.59 -0.77
C THR A 19 -2.33 -5.49 -1.14
N ALA A 20 -1.04 -5.79 -1.00
CA ALA A 20 0.00 -4.87 -1.43
C ALA A 20 -0.12 -4.53 -2.92
N GLU A 21 -0.49 -5.52 -3.74
CA GLU A 21 -0.69 -5.31 -5.18
C GLU A 21 -1.81 -4.31 -5.46
N GLU A 22 -2.92 -4.42 -4.75
CA GLU A 22 -4.04 -3.49 -4.90
C GLU A 22 -3.63 -2.07 -4.49
N ILE A 23 -2.89 -1.94 -3.40
CA ILE A 23 -2.39 -0.65 -2.93
C ILE A 23 -1.45 -0.04 -3.97
N LEU A 24 -0.54 -0.85 -4.49
CA LEU A 24 0.40 -0.43 -5.53
C LEU A 24 -0.34 0.09 -6.76
N SER A 25 -1.34 -0.65 -7.21
CA SER A 25 -2.12 -0.27 -8.38
C SER A 25 -2.80 1.08 -8.18
N LYS A 26 -3.41 1.28 -7.01
CA LYS A 26 -4.09 2.55 -6.72
C LYS A 26 -3.12 3.71 -6.61
N VAL A 27 -1.96 3.51 -6.00
CA VAL A 27 -0.96 4.56 -5.90
C VAL A 27 -0.44 4.94 -7.28
N ALA A 28 -0.20 3.96 -8.14
CA ALA A 28 0.24 4.22 -9.51
C ALA A 28 -0.83 5.00 -10.28
N ASP A 29 -2.10 4.64 -10.11
CA ASP A 29 -3.20 5.31 -10.80
C ASP A 29 -3.29 6.79 -10.41
N ILE A 30 -3.21 7.10 -9.11
CA ILE A 30 -3.35 8.50 -8.68
C ILE A 30 -2.15 9.35 -9.07
N ASN A 31 -1.00 8.74 -9.33
CA ASN A 31 0.20 9.44 -9.76
C ASN A 31 0.39 9.40 -11.28
N GLY A 32 -0.51 8.74 -12.00
CA GLY A 32 -0.44 8.66 -13.45
C GLY A 32 0.78 7.91 -13.96
N ILE A 33 1.25 6.92 -13.20
CA ILE A 33 2.45 6.17 -13.57
C ILE A 33 2.07 4.97 -14.44
N PRO A 34 2.58 4.87 -15.67
CA PRO A 34 2.34 3.68 -16.48
C PRO A 34 3.06 2.47 -15.88
N MET A 35 2.36 1.36 -15.76
CA MET A 35 2.92 0.18 -15.10
C MET A 35 3.73 -0.66 -16.07
N LYS A 36 5.03 -0.39 -16.14
CA LYS A 36 6.02 -1.18 -16.88
C LYS A 36 6.87 -1.93 -15.87
N ILE A 37 7.58 -2.94 -16.32
CA ILE A 37 8.33 -3.83 -15.42
C ILE A 37 9.33 -3.06 -14.53
N GLY A 38 10.04 -2.08 -15.07
CA GLY A 38 10.97 -1.27 -14.29
C GLY A 38 10.26 -0.42 -13.26
N GLN A 39 9.14 0.20 -13.64
CA GLN A 39 8.34 1.01 -12.72
C GLN A 39 7.70 0.14 -11.63
N TYR A 40 7.21 -1.04 -12.02
CA TYR A 40 6.64 -1.98 -11.08
C TYR A 40 7.64 -2.35 -9.98
N ALA A 41 8.88 -2.66 -10.37
CA ALA A 41 9.90 -3.05 -9.39
C ALA A 41 10.19 -1.93 -8.40
N LEU A 42 10.35 -0.70 -8.89
CA LEU A 42 10.64 0.45 -8.04
C LEU A 42 9.49 0.78 -7.09
N ILE A 43 8.28 0.85 -7.63
CA ILE A 43 7.10 1.21 -6.83
C ILE A 43 6.78 0.11 -5.83
N SER A 44 6.96 -1.15 -6.21
CA SER A 44 6.73 -2.28 -5.32
C SER A 44 7.61 -2.19 -4.07
N CYS A 45 8.89 -1.89 -4.24
CA CYS A 45 9.80 -1.72 -3.11
C CYS A 45 9.38 -0.54 -2.22
N THR A 46 9.00 0.56 -2.84
CA THR A 46 8.57 1.76 -2.11
C THR A 46 7.31 1.47 -1.30
N ILE A 47 6.31 0.84 -1.90
CA ILE A 47 5.06 0.52 -1.22
C ILE A 47 5.30 -0.42 -0.05
N ARG A 48 6.12 -1.46 -0.24
CA ARG A 48 6.44 -2.39 0.84
C ARG A 48 7.14 -1.70 2.00
N SER A 49 8.03 -0.75 1.70
CA SER A 49 8.69 0.03 2.74
C SER A 49 7.70 0.88 3.52
N PHE A 50 6.75 1.51 2.85
CA PHE A 50 5.69 2.28 3.51
C PHE A 50 4.81 1.38 4.39
N LEU A 51 4.44 0.22 3.89
CA LEU A 51 3.59 -0.70 4.65
C LEU A 51 4.30 -1.17 5.90
N SER A 52 5.57 -1.53 5.81
CA SER A 52 6.36 -1.93 6.98
C SER A 52 6.47 -0.80 7.99
N TYR A 53 6.73 0.40 7.52
CA TYR A 53 6.84 1.57 8.38
C TYR A 53 5.53 1.86 9.11
N LEU A 54 4.42 1.85 8.38
CA LEU A 54 3.11 2.13 8.97
C LEU A 54 2.69 1.05 9.97
N GLU A 55 3.06 -0.20 9.70
CA GLU A 55 2.79 -1.29 10.63
C GLU A 55 3.59 -1.12 11.91
N GLU A 56 4.86 -0.77 11.80
CA GLU A 56 5.71 -0.50 12.97
C GLU A 56 5.18 0.67 13.79
N CYS A 57 4.60 1.67 13.13
CA CYS A 57 4.00 2.82 13.80
C CYS A 57 2.64 2.48 14.44
N GLY A 58 2.11 1.29 14.19
CA GLY A 58 0.83 0.89 14.74
C GLY A 58 -0.37 1.49 14.04
N LYS A 59 -0.19 1.99 12.83
CA LYS A 59 -1.27 2.63 12.07
C LYS A 59 -2.04 1.65 11.20
N ILE A 60 -1.39 0.57 10.78
CA ILE A 60 -2.01 -0.46 9.98
C ILE A 60 -1.61 -1.83 10.52
N GLU A 61 -2.34 -2.85 10.13
CA GLU A 61 -2.01 -4.23 10.49
C GLU A 61 -2.26 -5.11 9.29
N PHE A 62 -1.70 -6.31 9.31
CA PHE A 62 -1.90 -7.27 8.24
C PHE A 62 -2.59 -8.51 8.76
N PHE A 63 -3.25 -9.25 7.86
CA PHE A 63 -3.87 -10.52 8.17
C PHE A 63 -3.95 -11.36 6.90
N PHE A 64 -4.18 -12.65 7.06
CA PHE A 64 -4.27 -13.56 5.92
C PHE A 64 -5.72 -14.01 5.74
N LYS A 65 -6.16 -14.01 4.50
CA LYS A 65 -7.50 -14.48 4.14
C LYS A 65 -7.40 -15.15 2.77
N ASN A 66 -7.85 -16.40 2.68
CA ASN A 66 -7.79 -17.18 1.44
C ASN A 66 -6.38 -17.24 0.83
N ASN A 67 -5.37 -17.34 1.70
CA ASN A 67 -3.96 -17.35 1.32
C ASN A 67 -3.44 -16.05 0.73
N PHE A 68 -4.20 -14.97 0.85
CA PHE A 68 -3.73 -13.63 0.50
C PHE A 68 -3.37 -12.86 1.75
N MET A 69 -2.28 -12.11 1.69
CA MET A 69 -1.93 -11.18 2.75
C MET A 69 -2.61 -9.85 2.49
N LEU A 70 -3.45 -9.43 3.43
CA LEU A 70 -4.22 -8.20 3.32
C LEU A 70 -3.77 -7.22 4.39
N TRP A 71 -3.85 -5.95 4.07
CA TRP A 71 -3.57 -4.86 5.00
C TRP A 71 -4.85 -4.12 5.32
N ARG A 72 -4.94 -3.61 6.54
CA ARG A 72 -6.09 -2.80 6.96
C ARG A 72 -5.66 -1.76 7.97
N ARG A 73 -6.47 -0.72 8.10
CA ARG A 73 -6.24 0.31 9.10
C ARG A 73 -6.43 -0.29 10.50
N LYS A 74 -5.47 -0.05 11.36
CA LYS A 74 -5.57 -0.50 12.75
C LYS A 74 -6.39 0.51 13.55
N ARG A 75 -7.29 0.02 14.33
CA ARG A 75 -8.16 0.85 15.17
C ARG A 75 -7.75 0.84 16.63
#